data_1b06fcf2c7996abe0a0e9b92265679ae
#
_entry.id   1b06fcf2c7996abe0a0e9b92265679ae
#
_cell.length_a   1.000
_cell.length_b   1.000
_cell.length_c   1.000
_cell.angle_alpha   90.00
_cell.angle_beta   90.00
_cell.angle_gamma   90.00
#
_symmetry.space_group_name_H-M   'P 1'
#
loop_
_entity.id
_entity.type
_entity.pdbx_description
1 polymer ?
#
loop_
_entity_poly.entity_id
_entity_poly.type
_entity_poly.pdbx_seq_one_letter_code
_entity_poly.pdbx_strand_id
1 'polypeptide(L)'
;ALSSLVRIGTSTWTYEGWQGQVYTRPYAKSTFARECLGEYCQYQYKNEPLFRTVGNDATFYRPPTANQLRRYLNQIPEDFEMCFKVWEKITIPSYAKQPRYGSRAGQPNPRFLDAKLFNELVLTPYRDAKFEPHTGPLLFEFQRHGLSTDEFCARLDGFFSQLPQDFRYAVEVRNAGL
;
A
#
# COMPACT_ATOMS: atom_id res chain seq x y z
N ALA A 1 -18.90 -21.38 2.31
CA ALA A 1 -18.44 -20.20 1.56
C ALA A 1 -17.99 -19.14 2.55
N LEU A 2 -16.95 -18.35 2.21
CA LEU A 2 -16.55 -17.20 3.00
C LEU A 2 -17.59 -16.07 2.86
N SER A 3 -17.72 -15.25 3.90
CA SER A 3 -18.54 -14.03 3.82
C SER A 3 -18.07 -13.16 2.65
N SER A 4 -19.00 -12.49 1.96
CA SER A 4 -18.67 -11.51 0.91
C SER A 4 -17.82 -10.33 1.41
N LEU A 5 -17.79 -10.13 2.73
CA LEU A 5 -16.94 -9.13 3.38
C LEU A 5 -15.47 -9.54 3.50
N VAL A 6 -15.17 -10.86 3.32
CA VAL A 6 -13.81 -11.38 3.41
C VAL A 6 -13.19 -11.41 2.02
N ARG A 7 -12.08 -10.70 1.84
CA ARG A 7 -11.27 -10.71 0.63
C ARG A 7 -9.95 -11.43 0.90
N ILE A 8 -9.65 -12.47 0.14
CA ILE A 8 -8.37 -13.17 0.21
C ILE A 8 -7.41 -12.54 -0.78
N GLY A 9 -6.17 -12.37 -0.37
CA GLY A 9 -5.08 -11.86 -1.20
C GLY A 9 -3.72 -12.08 -0.56
N THR A 10 -2.69 -11.59 -1.20
CA THR A 10 -1.30 -11.69 -0.76
C THR A 10 -0.68 -10.30 -0.61
N SER A 11 0.46 -10.18 0.04
CA SER A 11 1.17 -8.90 0.22
C SER A 11 1.79 -8.34 -1.07
N THR A 12 1.86 -9.16 -2.11
CA THR A 12 2.33 -8.77 -3.45
C THR A 12 1.79 -9.72 -4.50
N TRP A 13 1.70 -9.27 -5.74
CA TRP A 13 1.44 -10.13 -6.90
C TRP A 13 2.72 -10.44 -7.71
N THR A 14 3.86 -9.88 -7.35
CA THR A 14 5.09 -9.90 -8.15
C THR A 14 6.08 -10.98 -7.72
N TYR A 15 5.59 -12.12 -7.22
CA TYR A 15 6.45 -13.22 -6.81
C TYR A 15 6.70 -14.19 -7.99
N GLU A 16 7.91 -14.15 -8.54
CA GLU A 16 8.31 -14.98 -9.68
C GLU A 16 8.22 -16.51 -9.40
N GLY A 17 8.30 -16.91 -8.12
CA GLY A 17 8.20 -18.31 -7.71
C GLY A 17 6.81 -18.95 -7.93
N TRP A 18 5.81 -18.17 -8.29
CA TRP A 18 4.48 -18.69 -8.67
C TRP A 18 4.36 -19.05 -10.16
N GLN A 19 5.46 -18.98 -10.92
CA GLN A 19 5.48 -19.47 -12.29
C GLN A 19 5.13 -20.96 -12.33
N GLY A 20 4.19 -21.35 -13.19
CA GLY A 20 3.64 -22.71 -13.26
C GLY A 20 2.53 -23.01 -12.23
N GLN A 21 2.20 -22.07 -11.35
CA GLN A 21 1.10 -22.18 -10.38
C GLN A 21 0.03 -21.11 -10.62
N VAL A 22 0.34 -19.85 -10.29
CA VAL A 22 -0.53 -18.69 -10.50
C VAL A 22 -0.33 -18.11 -11.90
N TYR A 23 0.93 -18.07 -12.37
CA TYR A 23 1.31 -17.55 -13.68
C TYR A 23 1.59 -18.69 -14.63
N THR A 24 0.80 -18.78 -15.70
CA THR A 24 0.89 -19.86 -16.71
C THR A 24 1.70 -19.45 -17.92
N ARG A 25 1.75 -18.16 -18.23
CA ARG A 25 2.54 -17.63 -19.35
C ARG A 25 3.91 -17.11 -18.89
N PRO A 26 4.94 -17.19 -19.73
CA PRO A 26 6.22 -16.59 -19.42
C PRO A 26 6.14 -15.06 -19.45
N TYR A 27 6.78 -14.41 -18.50
CA TYR A 27 6.96 -12.97 -18.44
C TYR A 27 8.44 -12.61 -18.49
N ALA A 28 8.79 -11.58 -19.25
CA ALA A 28 10.13 -11.01 -19.15
C ALA A 28 10.29 -10.36 -17.76
N LYS A 29 11.42 -10.57 -17.11
CA LYS A 29 11.69 -10.05 -15.76
C LYS A 29 11.49 -8.53 -15.64
N SER A 30 11.80 -7.78 -16.69
CA SER A 30 11.63 -6.32 -16.74
C SER A 30 10.19 -5.84 -16.84
N THR A 31 9.25 -6.71 -17.27
CA THR A 31 7.84 -6.37 -17.46
C THR A 31 6.92 -7.11 -16.48
N PHE A 32 7.42 -8.13 -15.80
CA PHE A 32 6.66 -9.02 -14.93
C PHE A 32 5.73 -8.25 -13.98
N ALA A 33 6.27 -7.39 -13.13
CA ALA A 33 5.49 -6.64 -12.14
C ALA A 33 4.39 -5.75 -12.77
N ARG A 34 4.57 -5.35 -14.03
CA ARG A 34 3.65 -4.49 -14.77
C ARG A 34 2.53 -5.26 -15.45
N GLU A 35 2.77 -6.53 -15.80
CA GLU A 35 1.91 -7.30 -16.72
C GLU A 35 1.20 -8.48 -16.05
N CYS A 36 1.72 -9.00 -14.91
CA CYS A 36 1.20 -10.22 -14.31
C CYS A 36 -0.03 -10.02 -13.40
N LEU A 37 -0.43 -8.78 -13.10
CA LEU A 37 -1.55 -8.50 -12.20
C LEU A 37 -2.88 -9.08 -12.72
N GLY A 38 -3.14 -8.98 -14.03
CA GLY A 38 -4.35 -9.53 -14.62
C GLY A 38 -4.47 -11.05 -14.44
N GLU A 39 -3.37 -11.78 -14.62
CA GLU A 39 -3.36 -13.24 -14.40
C GLU A 39 -3.52 -13.60 -12.92
N TYR A 40 -2.91 -12.82 -12.01
CA TYR A 40 -3.13 -12.95 -10.57
C TYR A 40 -4.62 -12.82 -10.20
N CYS A 41 -5.30 -11.81 -10.71
CA CYS A 41 -6.72 -11.59 -10.45
C CYS A 41 -7.63 -12.69 -11.03
N GLN A 42 -7.19 -13.36 -12.11
CA GLN A 42 -7.93 -14.43 -12.78
C GLN A 42 -7.66 -15.82 -12.17
N TYR A 43 -6.73 -15.93 -11.21
CA TYR A 43 -6.42 -17.21 -10.61
C TYR A 43 -7.61 -17.79 -9.86
N GLN A 44 -7.96 -19.03 -10.18
CA GLN A 44 -9.13 -19.70 -9.64
C GLN A 44 -8.77 -20.87 -8.72
N TYR A 45 -9.57 -21.05 -7.69
CA TYR A 45 -9.62 -22.25 -6.87
C TYR A 45 -11.04 -22.80 -6.88
N LYS A 46 -11.21 -24.05 -7.31
CA LYS A 46 -12.54 -24.70 -7.47
C LYS A 46 -13.51 -23.88 -8.34
N ASN A 47 -13.02 -23.35 -9.45
CA ASN A 47 -13.76 -22.52 -10.42
C ASN A 47 -14.26 -21.15 -9.89
N GLU A 48 -13.73 -20.69 -8.75
CA GLU A 48 -14.02 -19.37 -8.19
C GLU A 48 -12.75 -18.54 -8.12
N PRO A 49 -12.78 -17.23 -8.39
CA PRO A 49 -11.63 -16.35 -8.19
C PRO A 49 -11.15 -16.43 -6.74
N LEU A 50 -9.89 -16.84 -6.56
CA LEU A 50 -9.31 -16.97 -5.22
C LEU A 50 -8.93 -15.60 -4.66
N PHE A 51 -8.25 -14.79 -5.47
CA PHE A 51 -7.74 -13.51 -5.01
C PHE A 51 -8.71 -12.38 -5.39
N ARG A 52 -9.19 -11.67 -4.38
CA ARG A 52 -10.07 -10.50 -4.52
C ARG A 52 -9.44 -9.21 -4.00
N THR A 53 -8.19 -9.31 -3.55
CA THR A 53 -7.38 -8.18 -3.09
C THR A 53 -5.91 -8.50 -3.24
N VAL A 54 -5.06 -7.48 -3.18
CA VAL A 54 -3.61 -7.62 -3.09
C VAL A 54 -2.99 -6.42 -2.40
N GLY A 55 -1.91 -6.65 -1.66
CA GLY A 55 -1.08 -5.59 -1.09
C GLY A 55 -0.09 -5.03 -2.12
N ASN A 56 0.23 -3.75 -1.98
CA ASN A 56 1.29 -3.09 -2.72
C ASN A 56 2.30 -2.46 -1.76
N ASP A 57 3.31 -3.24 -1.39
CA ASP A 57 4.37 -2.82 -0.47
C ASP A 57 5.34 -1.81 -1.09
N ALA A 58 5.44 -1.78 -2.43
CA ALA A 58 6.35 -0.86 -3.12
C ALA A 58 5.99 0.62 -2.88
N THR A 59 4.73 0.90 -2.57
CA THR A 59 4.26 2.26 -2.28
C THR A 59 4.76 2.81 -0.94
N PHE A 60 5.27 1.96 -0.05
CA PHE A 60 6.00 2.38 1.14
C PHE A 60 7.21 3.26 0.81
N TYR A 61 7.90 2.97 -0.29
CA TYR A 61 9.10 3.73 -0.69
C TYR A 61 8.76 4.97 -1.53
N ARG A 62 7.67 4.95 -2.27
CA ARG A 62 7.22 6.05 -3.12
C ARG A 62 5.74 5.90 -3.47
N PRO A 63 4.92 6.96 -3.37
CA PRO A 63 3.54 6.93 -3.82
C PRO A 63 3.42 6.48 -5.28
N PRO A 64 2.34 5.79 -5.65
CA PRO A 64 2.09 5.44 -7.03
C PRO A 64 1.79 6.69 -7.86
N THR A 65 2.12 6.67 -9.12
CA THR A 65 1.67 7.71 -10.06
C THR A 65 0.28 7.39 -10.60
N ALA A 66 -0.48 8.39 -11.03
CA ALA A 66 -1.77 8.19 -11.68
C ALA A 66 -1.68 7.23 -12.89
N ASN A 67 -0.58 7.30 -13.66
CA ASN A 67 -0.36 6.40 -14.79
C ASN A 67 -0.11 4.93 -14.35
N GLN A 68 0.52 4.71 -13.20
CA GLN A 68 0.63 3.35 -12.65
C GLN A 68 -0.73 2.81 -12.22
N LEU A 69 -1.54 3.62 -11.54
CA LEU A 69 -2.89 3.25 -11.11
C LEU A 69 -3.80 2.96 -12.31
N ARG A 70 -3.77 3.78 -13.38
CA ARG A 70 -4.51 3.49 -14.62
C ARG A 70 -4.09 2.16 -15.28
N ARG A 71 -2.80 1.79 -15.20
CA ARG A 71 -2.36 0.46 -15.69
C ARG A 71 -2.89 -0.68 -14.83
N TYR A 72 -3.08 -0.47 -13.52
CA TYR A 72 -3.74 -1.47 -12.67
C TYR A 72 -5.22 -1.59 -13.03
N LEU A 73 -5.95 -0.48 -13.22
CA LEU A 73 -7.36 -0.48 -13.66
C LEU A 73 -7.60 -1.33 -14.91
N ASN A 74 -6.67 -1.30 -15.86
CA ASN A 74 -6.78 -2.09 -17.09
C ASN A 74 -6.59 -3.60 -16.90
N GLN A 75 -6.25 -4.07 -15.68
CA GLN A 75 -5.92 -5.46 -15.40
C GLN A 75 -6.81 -6.09 -14.32
N ILE A 76 -7.42 -5.28 -13.46
CA ILE A 76 -8.20 -5.76 -12.31
C ILE A 76 -9.69 -5.84 -12.64
N PRO A 77 -10.45 -6.82 -12.10
CA PRO A 77 -11.89 -6.86 -12.16
C PRO A 77 -12.55 -5.71 -11.41
N GLU A 78 -13.82 -5.44 -11.72
CA GLU A 78 -14.60 -4.35 -11.12
C GLU A 78 -14.70 -4.44 -9.59
N ASP A 79 -14.79 -5.64 -9.03
CA ASP A 79 -14.90 -5.88 -7.58
C ASP A 79 -13.55 -6.06 -6.88
N PHE A 80 -12.43 -5.89 -7.58
CA PHE A 80 -11.09 -6.07 -7.03
C PHE A 80 -10.59 -4.82 -6.35
N GLU A 81 -10.07 -4.96 -5.13
CA GLU A 81 -9.47 -3.86 -4.37
C GLU A 81 -7.99 -4.10 -4.10
N MET A 82 -7.20 -3.06 -4.17
CA MET A 82 -5.77 -3.09 -3.82
C MET A 82 -5.51 -2.32 -2.53
N CYS A 83 -4.79 -2.95 -1.60
CA CYS A 83 -4.30 -2.30 -0.38
C CYS A 83 -2.92 -1.70 -0.65
N PHE A 84 -2.66 -0.51 -0.15
CA PHE A 84 -1.40 0.18 -0.38
C PHE A 84 -0.74 0.57 0.93
N LYS A 85 0.56 0.27 1.08
CA LYS A 85 1.32 0.86 2.18
C LYS A 85 1.52 2.34 1.94
N VAL A 86 1.26 3.11 2.98
CA VAL A 86 1.51 4.55 2.93
C VAL A 86 3.01 4.82 2.89
N TRP A 87 3.38 5.83 2.13
CA TRP A 87 4.76 6.24 1.95
C TRP A 87 5.49 6.47 3.27
N GLU A 88 6.66 5.86 3.45
CA GLU A 88 7.46 5.94 4.69
C GLU A 88 7.72 7.38 5.16
N LYS A 89 7.77 8.34 4.24
CA LYS A 89 7.94 9.75 4.56
C LYS A 89 6.82 10.31 5.44
N ILE A 90 5.65 9.69 5.43
CA ILE A 90 4.53 10.02 6.31
C ILE A 90 4.60 9.24 7.63
N THR A 91 5.09 7.99 7.61
CA THR A 91 4.92 7.05 8.74
C THR A 91 6.15 6.86 9.61
N ILE A 92 7.34 7.36 9.21
CA ILE A 92 8.55 7.24 10.03
C ILE A 92 8.87 8.57 10.71
N PRO A 93 9.04 8.63 12.05
CA PRO A 93 9.39 9.87 12.75
C PRO A 93 10.87 10.26 12.57
N SER A 94 11.73 9.31 12.25
CA SER A 94 13.15 9.53 11.93
C SER A 94 13.64 8.54 10.90
N TYR A 95 14.65 8.93 10.12
CA TYR A 95 15.30 8.07 9.15
C TYR A 95 16.25 7.08 9.83
N ALA A 96 16.09 5.79 9.61
CA ALA A 96 17.01 4.78 10.13
C ALA A 96 18.44 5.03 9.64
N LYS A 97 19.45 4.59 10.44
CA LYS A 97 20.88 4.68 10.05
C LYS A 97 21.21 3.65 8.97
N GLN A 98 20.64 3.83 7.78
CA GLN A 98 20.82 2.94 6.62
C GLN A 98 21.34 3.74 5.41
N PRO A 99 22.21 3.14 4.55
CA PRO A 99 22.79 3.81 3.40
C PRO A 99 21.75 4.42 2.44
N ARG A 100 20.59 3.82 2.30
CA ARG A 100 19.49 4.29 1.41
C ARG A 100 19.01 5.71 1.72
N TYR A 101 19.24 6.20 2.93
CA TYR A 101 18.84 7.54 3.34
C TYR A 101 19.92 8.62 3.11
N GLY A 102 21.15 8.22 2.77
CA GLY A 102 22.27 9.14 2.53
C GLY A 102 22.47 10.09 3.73
N SER A 103 22.54 11.39 3.46
CA SER A 103 22.74 12.42 4.49
C SER A 103 21.59 12.54 5.51
N ARG A 104 20.43 11.98 5.23
CA ARG A 104 19.28 11.96 6.15
C ARG A 104 19.34 10.85 7.19
N ALA A 105 20.24 9.86 7.03
CA ALA A 105 20.36 8.73 7.94
C ALA A 105 20.54 9.20 9.40
N GLY A 106 19.68 8.72 10.30
CA GLY A 106 19.66 9.09 11.70
C GLY A 106 19.03 10.45 12.02
N GLN A 107 18.61 11.22 11.02
CA GLN A 107 17.98 12.53 11.23
C GLN A 107 16.48 12.41 11.49
N PRO A 108 15.87 13.34 12.25
CA PRO A 108 14.43 13.46 12.37
C PRO A 108 13.78 13.65 10.98
N ASN A 109 12.57 13.12 10.81
CA ASN A 109 11.79 13.35 9.61
C ASN A 109 10.78 14.51 9.82
N PRO A 110 10.99 15.67 9.23
CA PRO A 110 10.10 16.82 9.40
C PRO A 110 8.74 16.65 8.70
N ARG A 111 8.56 15.56 7.95
CA ARG A 111 7.31 15.24 7.24
C ARG A 111 6.53 14.09 7.87
N PHE A 112 6.93 13.69 9.08
CA PHE A 112 6.20 12.68 9.85
C PHE A 112 4.79 13.18 10.16
N LEU A 113 3.76 12.41 9.74
CA LEU A 113 2.35 12.75 9.91
C LEU A 113 1.97 14.13 9.33
N ASP A 114 2.54 14.49 8.19
CA ASP A 114 2.19 15.71 7.43
C ASP A 114 0.93 15.44 6.58
N ALA A 115 -0.23 15.86 7.09
CA ALA A 115 -1.52 15.66 6.43
C ALA A 115 -1.62 16.40 5.08
N LYS A 116 -1.02 17.59 4.97
CA LYS A 116 -0.99 18.33 3.69
C LYS A 116 -0.20 17.54 2.64
N LEU A 117 1.02 17.09 3.00
CA LEU A 117 1.85 16.29 2.11
C LEU A 117 1.15 14.99 1.69
N PHE A 118 0.46 14.33 2.64
CA PHE A 118 -0.28 13.11 2.37
C PHE A 118 -1.41 13.36 1.36
N ASN A 119 -2.24 14.37 1.58
CA ASN A 119 -3.33 14.70 0.67
C ASN A 119 -2.83 15.06 -0.73
N GLU A 120 -1.77 15.89 -0.83
CA GLU A 120 -1.27 16.41 -2.10
C GLU A 120 -0.48 15.35 -2.91
N LEU A 121 0.40 14.57 -2.27
CA LEU A 121 1.31 13.68 -2.98
C LEU A 121 0.93 12.20 -2.91
N VAL A 122 0.17 11.79 -1.90
CA VAL A 122 -0.24 10.39 -1.78
C VAL A 122 -1.64 10.19 -2.36
N LEU A 123 -2.64 11.00 -1.98
CA LEU A 123 -4.03 10.79 -2.41
C LEU A 123 -4.35 11.34 -3.82
N THR A 124 -3.74 12.45 -4.23
CA THR A 124 -4.02 13.04 -5.56
C THR A 124 -3.88 12.05 -6.72
N PRO A 125 -2.83 11.19 -6.80
CA PRO A 125 -2.73 10.21 -7.87
C PRO A 125 -3.92 9.24 -7.97
N TYR A 126 -4.54 8.86 -6.85
CA TYR A 126 -5.72 7.97 -6.85
C TYR A 126 -6.93 8.68 -7.47
N ARG A 127 -7.17 9.94 -7.11
CA ARG A 127 -8.23 10.79 -7.68
C ARG A 127 -8.01 11.04 -9.17
N ASP A 128 -6.81 11.42 -9.55
CA ASP A 128 -6.44 11.66 -10.95
C ASP A 128 -6.59 10.43 -11.84
N ALA A 129 -6.41 9.25 -11.26
CA ALA A 129 -6.61 7.98 -11.95
C ALA A 129 -8.05 7.47 -11.89
N LYS A 130 -8.92 8.05 -11.05
CA LYS A 130 -10.26 7.54 -10.70
C LYS A 130 -10.16 6.12 -10.11
N PHE A 131 -9.19 5.92 -9.23
CA PHE A 131 -8.87 4.60 -8.65
C PHE A 131 -9.57 4.36 -7.30
N GLU A 132 -10.29 5.34 -6.76
CA GLU A 132 -10.92 5.30 -5.44
C GLU A 132 -11.79 4.04 -5.24
N PRO A 133 -12.65 3.61 -6.21
CA PRO A 133 -13.48 2.41 -6.04
C PRO A 133 -12.67 1.12 -5.86
N HIS A 134 -11.43 1.09 -6.34
CA HIS A 134 -10.52 -0.03 -6.26
C HIS A 134 -9.46 0.13 -5.15
N THR A 135 -9.56 1.22 -4.37
CA THR A 135 -8.64 1.45 -3.26
C THR A 135 -9.15 0.75 -2.01
N GLY A 136 -8.47 -0.31 -1.63
CA GLY A 136 -8.59 -0.94 -0.33
C GLY A 136 -8.00 -0.04 0.78
N PRO A 137 -7.83 -0.55 2.01
CA PRO A 137 -7.23 0.23 3.07
C PRO A 137 -5.84 0.77 2.70
N LEU A 138 -5.62 2.06 2.96
CA LEU A 138 -4.29 2.67 2.96
C LEU A 138 -3.64 2.34 4.31
N LEU A 139 -2.60 1.48 4.29
CA LEU A 139 -1.98 0.93 5.48
C LEU A 139 -0.84 1.83 5.97
N PHE A 140 -1.03 2.47 7.09
CA PHE A 140 -0.01 3.22 7.82
C PHE A 140 0.80 2.26 8.69
N GLU A 141 1.93 1.79 8.18
CA GLU A 141 2.86 0.95 8.93
C GLU A 141 3.84 1.84 9.72
N PHE A 142 3.68 1.86 11.04
CA PHE A 142 4.59 2.56 11.93
C PHE A 142 5.68 1.61 12.42
N GLN A 143 6.91 1.83 11.96
CA GLN A 143 8.09 1.14 12.44
C GLN A 143 8.35 1.49 13.91
N ARG A 144 9.15 0.68 14.63
CA ARG A 144 9.55 0.98 16.01
C ARG A 144 10.18 2.35 16.11
N HIS A 145 9.74 3.14 17.08
CA HIS A 145 10.18 4.51 17.32
C HIS A 145 10.28 4.80 18.82
N GLY A 146 10.90 5.92 19.20
CA GLY A 146 11.11 6.33 20.57
C GLY A 146 10.10 7.34 21.11
N LEU A 147 8.98 7.58 20.42
CA LEU A 147 7.91 8.44 20.94
C LEU A 147 7.18 7.73 22.08
N SER A 148 6.73 8.48 23.10
CA SER A 148 5.82 7.94 24.12
C SER A 148 4.45 7.62 23.52
N THR A 149 3.67 6.76 24.20
CA THR A 149 2.31 6.41 23.78
C THR A 149 1.44 7.66 23.64
N ASP A 150 1.45 8.54 24.64
CA ASP A 150 0.61 9.75 24.65
C ASP A 150 0.99 10.69 23.49
N GLU A 151 2.29 10.91 23.27
CA GLU A 151 2.76 11.75 22.17
C GLU A 151 2.37 11.16 20.82
N PHE A 152 2.54 9.84 20.64
CA PHE A 152 2.19 9.17 19.41
C PHE A 152 0.69 9.23 19.12
N CYS A 153 -0.15 8.93 20.14
CA CYS A 153 -1.61 9.00 20.00
C CYS A 153 -2.09 10.42 19.69
N ALA A 154 -1.58 11.43 20.38
CA ALA A 154 -1.94 12.82 20.11
C ALA A 154 -1.57 13.26 18.67
N ARG A 155 -0.40 12.85 18.18
CA ARG A 155 0.02 13.13 16.80
C ARG A 155 -0.84 12.40 15.77
N LEU A 156 -1.23 11.15 16.05
CA LEU A 156 -2.13 10.39 15.18
C LEU A 156 -3.51 11.04 15.10
N ASP A 157 -4.08 11.42 16.24
CA ASP A 157 -5.39 12.08 16.32
C ASP A 157 -5.37 13.38 15.50
N GLY A 158 -4.36 14.23 15.73
CA GLY A 158 -4.18 15.46 14.96
C GLY A 158 -3.96 15.26 13.47
N PHE A 159 -3.36 14.14 13.06
CA PHE A 159 -3.18 13.80 11.66
C PHE A 159 -4.47 13.25 11.02
N PHE A 160 -5.09 12.22 11.63
CA PHE A 160 -6.26 11.57 11.07
C PHE A 160 -7.49 12.49 11.03
N SER A 161 -7.62 13.45 11.98
CA SER A 161 -8.70 14.45 11.96
C SER A 161 -8.67 15.37 10.73
N GLN A 162 -7.52 15.47 10.04
CA GLN A 162 -7.34 16.26 8.82
C GLN A 162 -7.50 15.46 7.53
N LEU A 163 -7.68 14.14 7.62
CA LEU A 163 -7.76 13.28 6.44
C LEU A 163 -9.19 13.23 5.88
N PRO A 164 -9.33 13.13 4.54
CA PRO A 164 -10.63 12.97 3.91
C PRO A 164 -11.27 11.62 4.26
N GLN A 165 -12.61 11.58 4.34
CA GLN A 165 -13.38 10.42 4.76
C GLN A 165 -13.76 9.48 3.60
N ASP A 166 -13.37 9.81 2.38
CA ASP A 166 -13.63 9.04 1.16
C ASP A 166 -12.63 7.90 0.92
N PHE A 167 -11.61 7.76 1.79
CA PHE A 167 -10.66 6.65 1.80
C PHE A 167 -10.75 5.85 3.10
N ARG A 168 -10.41 4.57 3.03
CA ARG A 168 -10.26 3.70 4.20
C ARG A 168 -8.81 3.68 4.65
N TYR A 169 -8.61 3.79 5.96
CA TYR A 169 -7.30 3.80 6.59
C TYR A 169 -7.16 2.64 7.56
N ALA A 170 -5.98 2.04 7.59
CA ALA A 170 -5.61 1.02 8.56
C ALA A 170 -4.25 1.38 9.18
N VAL A 171 -4.08 1.04 10.44
CA VAL A 171 -2.85 1.34 11.20
C VAL A 171 -2.21 0.04 11.66
N GLU A 172 -0.93 -0.14 11.35
CA GLU A 172 -0.07 -1.20 11.87
C GLU A 172 1.00 -0.57 12.76
N VAL A 173 1.02 -0.92 14.04
CA VAL A 173 2.00 -0.44 15.02
C VAL A 173 2.95 -1.55 15.41
N ARG A 174 4.26 -1.33 15.25
CA ARG A 174 5.31 -2.32 15.59
C ARG A 174 5.98 -2.09 16.93
N ASN A 175 5.56 -1.09 17.69
CA ASN A 175 5.98 -0.88 19.08
C ASN A 175 5.20 -1.82 20.00
N ALA A 176 5.90 -2.64 20.78
CA ALA A 176 5.27 -3.60 21.69
C ALA A 176 4.59 -2.96 22.93
N GLY A 177 4.78 -1.67 23.16
CA GLY A 177 4.23 -0.92 24.32
C GLY A 177 3.15 0.10 23.95
N LEU A 178 2.68 0.09 22.70
CA LEU A 178 1.63 0.99 22.20
C LEU A 178 0.32 0.24 22.04
#